data_916517632a47b29bf691d5d90185fa97
#
_entry.id   916517632a47b29bf691d5d90185fa97
#
_cell.length_a   1.000
_cell.length_b   1.000
_cell.length_c   1.000
_cell.angle_alpha   90.00
_cell.angle_beta   90.00
_cell.angle_gamma   90.00
#
_symmetry.space_group_name_H-M   'P 1'
#
loop_
_entity.id
_entity.type
_entity.pdbx_description
1 polymer ?
#
loop_
_entity_poly.entity_id
_entity_poly.type
_entity_poly.pdbx_seq_one_letter_code
_entity_poly.pdbx_strand_id
1 'polypeptide(L)'
;MLRALQRSASGPVKININPGPAALSLWCVDEYYGDIGRLRADLADAFNAELRWLSSSGADVIQIADPSFLWDGGRDTWAAELICRATAGVTAHVTWHMCYGATTGDPRRELGGACIRMLADGGLAGCCSEVHLETARHGMAEVEHLLPWAELPGKYAGIGVIDSSSSVVETVDDVVGRLHRAQEVHPAQKVVESTDCGLSHLRRDVAFRKIRALALGVREVRAELAG
;
A
#
# COMPACT_ATOMS: atom_id res chain seq x y z
N MET A 1 6.83 1.94 19.56
CA MET A 1 7.43 2.00 18.19
C MET A 1 7.35 3.40 17.61
N LEU A 2 6.16 4.01 17.45
CA LEU A 2 5.98 5.35 16.84
C LEU A 2 6.91 6.42 17.44
N ARG A 3 6.92 6.61 18.77
CA ARG A 3 7.79 7.59 19.44
C ARG A 3 9.30 7.37 19.20
N ALA A 4 9.74 6.13 18.98
CA ALA A 4 11.13 5.85 18.66
C ALA A 4 11.47 6.27 17.23
N LEU A 5 10.56 6.01 16.29
CA LEU A 5 10.70 6.46 14.90
C LEU A 5 10.70 7.99 14.81
N GLN A 6 9.78 8.67 15.49
CA GLN A 6 9.71 10.14 15.53
C GLN A 6 10.98 10.79 16.04
N ARG A 7 11.66 10.17 17.02
CA ARG A 7 12.96 10.68 17.52
C ARG A 7 14.12 10.47 16.56
N SER A 8 14.00 9.50 15.65
CA SER A 8 15.10 9.11 14.75
C SER A 8 14.90 9.60 13.32
N ALA A 9 13.67 9.97 12.96
CA ALA A 9 13.33 10.43 11.63
C ALA A 9 13.63 11.93 11.47
N SER A 10 14.16 12.30 10.30
CA SER A 10 14.31 13.70 9.87
C SER A 10 13.17 14.16 8.95
N GLY A 11 12.15 13.34 8.73
CA GLY A 11 11.01 13.59 7.85
C GLY A 11 9.76 12.85 8.33
N PRO A 12 8.70 12.81 7.51
CA PRO A 12 7.43 12.16 7.85
C PRO A 12 7.61 10.72 8.28
N VAL A 13 6.81 10.29 9.26
CA VAL A 13 6.85 8.93 9.82
C VAL A 13 5.67 8.13 9.29
N LYS A 14 5.99 7.02 8.60
CA LYS A 14 5.03 6.02 8.12
C LYS A 14 4.97 4.83 9.07
N ILE A 15 3.77 4.46 9.50
CA ILE A 15 3.50 3.25 10.28
C ILE A 15 2.77 2.25 9.38
N ASN A 16 3.24 1.01 9.36
CA ASN A 16 2.60 -0.08 8.63
C ASN A 16 1.86 -1.00 9.59
N ILE A 17 0.59 -1.23 9.32
CA ILE A 17 -0.28 -2.20 9.99
C ILE A 17 -0.46 -3.38 9.05
N ASN A 18 -0.05 -4.57 9.48
CA ASN A 18 -0.09 -5.80 8.71
C ASN A 18 -0.37 -7.00 9.65
N PRO A 19 -1.42 -7.79 9.42
CA PRO A 19 -2.44 -7.63 8.38
C PRO A 19 -3.43 -6.52 8.68
N GLY A 20 -4.19 -6.10 7.66
CA GLY A 20 -5.39 -5.29 7.83
C GLY A 20 -6.59 -6.09 8.33
N PRO A 21 -7.73 -5.43 8.65
CA PRO A 21 -8.87 -6.08 9.31
C PRO A 21 -9.53 -7.16 8.45
N ALA A 22 -9.60 -6.97 7.13
CA ALA A 22 -10.22 -7.92 6.25
C ALA A 22 -9.36 -9.20 6.11
N ALA A 23 -8.05 -9.05 5.87
CA ALA A 23 -7.12 -10.17 5.81
C ALA A 23 -7.08 -10.92 7.15
N LEU A 24 -7.05 -10.21 8.28
CA LEU A 24 -7.07 -10.82 9.61
C LEU A 24 -8.33 -11.65 9.80
N SER A 25 -9.51 -11.17 9.36
CA SER A 25 -10.76 -11.91 9.49
C SER A 25 -10.79 -13.24 8.72
N LEU A 26 -9.98 -13.36 7.65
CA LEU A 26 -9.84 -14.61 6.88
C LEU A 26 -8.92 -15.62 7.57
N TRP A 27 -8.03 -15.17 8.45
CA TRP A 27 -7.06 -16.02 9.14
C TRP A 27 -7.47 -16.38 10.58
N CYS A 28 -8.47 -15.67 11.12
CA CYS A 28 -9.01 -15.98 12.44
C CYS A 28 -9.89 -17.24 12.41
N VAL A 29 -9.77 -18.05 13.46
CA VAL A 29 -10.75 -19.08 13.77
C VAL A 29 -11.76 -18.46 14.74
N ASP A 30 -13.03 -18.38 14.33
CA ASP A 30 -14.10 -17.83 15.16
C ASP A 30 -14.62 -18.89 16.14
N GLU A 31 -14.15 -18.84 17.38
CA GLU A 31 -14.63 -19.68 18.49
C GLU A 31 -15.59 -18.93 19.43
N TYR A 32 -15.88 -17.66 19.15
CA TYR A 32 -16.63 -16.80 20.05
C TYR A 32 -17.91 -16.22 19.46
N TYR A 33 -17.83 -15.66 18.25
CA TYR A 33 -18.95 -14.92 17.65
C TYR A 33 -20.00 -15.85 17.03
N GLY A 34 -19.55 -16.94 16.37
CA GLY A 34 -20.42 -17.78 15.54
C GLY A 34 -21.08 -16.99 14.39
N ASP A 35 -20.56 -15.80 14.07
CA ASP A 35 -21.08 -14.87 13.08
C ASP A 35 -19.93 -14.05 12.52
N ILE A 36 -19.53 -14.34 11.30
CA ILE A 36 -18.42 -13.69 10.63
C ILE A 36 -18.65 -12.17 10.42
N GLY A 37 -19.89 -11.74 10.25
CA GLY A 37 -20.24 -10.32 10.10
C GLY A 37 -19.94 -9.54 11.38
N ARG A 38 -20.31 -10.10 12.54
CA ARG A 38 -20.00 -9.51 13.87
C ARG A 38 -18.49 -9.47 14.13
N LEU A 39 -17.79 -10.59 13.89
CA LEU A 39 -16.33 -10.64 14.03
C LEU A 39 -15.65 -9.57 13.18
N ARG A 40 -16.03 -9.44 11.93
CA ARG A 40 -15.49 -8.44 11.00
C ARG A 40 -15.77 -7.02 11.47
N ALA A 41 -16.99 -6.77 11.93
CA ALA A 41 -17.38 -5.46 12.44
C ALA A 41 -16.52 -5.04 13.66
N ASP A 42 -16.36 -5.92 14.63
CA ASP A 42 -15.59 -5.65 15.85
C ASP A 42 -14.08 -5.52 15.54
N LEU A 43 -13.56 -6.30 14.59
CA LEU A 43 -12.20 -6.11 14.10
C LEU A 43 -12.01 -4.73 13.49
N ALA A 44 -12.91 -4.29 12.60
CA ALA A 44 -12.81 -2.97 11.98
C ALA A 44 -12.88 -1.84 13.03
N ASP A 45 -13.71 -1.98 14.05
CA ASP A 45 -13.80 -0.99 15.13
C ASP A 45 -12.55 -0.96 16.01
N ALA A 46 -11.95 -2.11 16.31
CA ALA A 46 -10.69 -2.19 17.03
C ALA A 46 -9.55 -1.55 16.22
N PHE A 47 -9.48 -1.83 14.91
CA PHE A 47 -8.53 -1.17 14.01
C PHE A 47 -8.78 0.34 13.97
N ASN A 48 -10.03 0.79 13.87
CA ASN A 48 -10.36 2.21 13.86
C ASN A 48 -9.83 2.94 15.11
N ALA A 49 -10.02 2.35 16.28
CA ALA A 49 -9.52 2.91 17.53
C ALA A 49 -7.99 3.07 17.51
N GLU A 50 -7.26 2.05 17.04
CA GLU A 50 -5.80 2.07 16.94
C GLU A 50 -5.33 3.09 15.88
N LEU A 51 -5.94 3.11 14.69
CA LEU A 51 -5.55 4.02 13.61
C LEU A 51 -5.79 5.48 13.97
N ARG A 52 -6.90 5.79 14.65
CA ARG A 52 -7.18 7.13 15.17
C ARG A 52 -6.18 7.55 16.25
N TRP A 53 -5.81 6.61 17.13
CA TRP A 53 -4.79 6.86 18.13
C TRP A 53 -3.43 7.11 17.51
N LEU A 54 -3.00 6.33 16.52
CA LEU A 54 -1.76 6.53 15.77
C LEU A 54 -1.75 7.90 15.08
N SER A 55 -2.83 8.26 14.41
CA SER A 55 -3.00 9.55 13.75
C SER A 55 -2.88 10.72 14.75
N SER A 56 -3.62 10.66 15.87
CA SER A 56 -3.57 11.69 16.92
C SER A 56 -2.22 11.73 17.66
N SER A 57 -1.47 10.64 17.63
CA SER A 57 -0.11 10.55 18.21
C SER A 57 0.98 11.02 17.26
N GLY A 58 0.63 11.54 16.07
CA GLY A 58 1.55 12.16 15.12
C GLY A 58 2.20 11.18 14.14
N ALA A 59 1.52 10.10 13.76
CA ALA A 59 1.85 9.37 12.55
C ALA A 59 1.41 10.20 11.33
N ASP A 60 2.34 10.51 10.43
CA ASP A 60 2.03 11.28 9.22
C ASP A 60 1.34 10.42 8.18
N VAL A 61 1.79 9.18 8.04
CA VAL A 61 1.26 8.20 7.10
C VAL A 61 0.96 6.89 7.84
N ILE A 62 -0.22 6.33 7.61
CA ILE A 62 -0.60 5.01 8.11
C ILE A 62 -0.89 4.11 6.91
N GLN A 63 -0.09 3.07 6.74
CA GLN A 63 -0.30 2.05 5.72
C GLN A 63 -1.03 0.86 6.31
N ILE A 64 -2.09 0.42 5.64
CA ILE A 64 -2.80 -0.82 5.95
C ILE A 64 -2.46 -1.82 4.85
N ALA A 65 -1.79 -2.91 5.19
CA ALA A 65 -1.50 -3.99 4.26
C ALA A 65 -2.65 -5.01 4.31
N ASP A 66 -3.55 -4.90 3.35
CA ASP A 66 -4.72 -5.77 3.26
C ASP A 66 -5.05 -6.11 1.80
N PRO A 67 -4.61 -7.28 1.31
CA PRO A 67 -4.82 -7.69 -0.06
C PRO A 67 -6.17 -8.37 -0.31
N SER A 68 -7.03 -8.52 0.70
CA SER A 68 -8.25 -9.35 0.64
C SER A 68 -9.17 -8.95 -0.49
N PHE A 69 -9.28 -7.65 -0.78
CA PHE A 69 -10.09 -7.15 -1.88
C PHE A 69 -9.60 -7.61 -3.26
N LEU A 70 -8.26 -7.63 -3.47
CA LEU A 70 -7.67 -8.19 -4.69
C LEU A 70 -7.82 -9.71 -4.74
N TRP A 71 -7.66 -10.40 -3.62
CA TRP A 71 -7.75 -11.86 -3.57
C TRP A 71 -9.16 -12.37 -3.86
N ASP A 72 -10.17 -11.60 -3.51
CA ASP A 72 -11.56 -11.86 -3.87
C ASP A 72 -11.87 -11.46 -5.33
N GLY A 73 -10.97 -10.78 -6.00
CA GLY A 73 -11.15 -10.28 -7.36
C GLY A 73 -12.17 -9.14 -7.46
N GLY A 74 -12.40 -8.45 -6.35
CA GLY A 74 -13.39 -7.37 -6.26
C GLY A 74 -14.84 -7.86 -6.47
N ARG A 75 -15.12 -9.16 -6.29
CA ARG A 75 -16.47 -9.71 -6.46
C ARG A 75 -17.46 -9.18 -5.44
N ASP A 76 -16.95 -8.84 -4.26
CA ASP A 76 -17.75 -8.33 -3.16
C ASP A 76 -17.03 -7.14 -2.51
N THR A 77 -17.78 -6.17 -2.02
CA THR A 77 -17.25 -4.93 -1.42
C THR A 77 -16.92 -5.06 0.06
N TRP A 78 -17.24 -6.20 0.70
CA TRP A 78 -17.10 -6.36 2.15
C TRP A 78 -15.71 -6.01 2.69
N ALA A 79 -14.63 -6.39 1.97
CA ALA A 79 -13.27 -6.08 2.40
C ALA A 79 -12.98 -4.57 2.34
N ALA A 80 -13.43 -3.90 1.28
CA ALA A 80 -13.31 -2.47 1.13
C ALA A 80 -14.15 -1.72 2.17
N GLU A 81 -15.36 -2.18 2.47
CA GLU A 81 -16.22 -1.63 3.51
C GLU A 81 -15.58 -1.73 4.90
N LEU A 82 -14.91 -2.84 5.21
CA LEU A 82 -14.15 -2.98 6.45
C LEU A 82 -12.99 -1.99 6.55
N ILE A 83 -12.25 -1.78 5.45
CA ILE A 83 -11.18 -0.78 5.41
C ILE A 83 -11.77 0.62 5.59
N CYS A 84 -12.87 0.95 4.92
CA CYS A 84 -13.55 2.23 5.11
C CYS A 84 -13.98 2.46 6.56
N ARG A 85 -14.53 1.43 7.21
CA ARG A 85 -14.92 1.49 8.63
C ARG A 85 -13.70 1.68 9.51
N ALA A 86 -12.63 0.92 9.27
CA ALA A 86 -11.38 1.02 10.03
C ALA A 86 -10.69 2.39 9.89
N THR A 87 -10.84 3.05 8.76
CA THR A 87 -10.19 4.35 8.49
C THR A 87 -11.08 5.56 8.78
N ALA A 88 -12.32 5.36 9.19
CA ALA A 88 -13.26 6.43 9.47
C ALA A 88 -12.73 7.43 10.52
N GLY A 89 -12.64 8.72 10.14
CA GLY A 89 -12.16 9.77 11.04
C GLY A 89 -10.64 9.76 11.31
N VAL A 90 -9.86 8.97 10.58
CA VAL A 90 -8.39 9.05 10.57
C VAL A 90 -7.97 10.28 9.78
N THR A 91 -7.11 11.13 10.36
CA THR A 91 -6.65 12.39 9.74
C THR A 91 -5.27 12.29 9.09
N ALA A 92 -4.49 11.25 9.43
CA ALA A 92 -3.23 10.95 8.76
C ALA A 92 -3.46 10.55 7.29
N HIS A 93 -2.42 10.66 6.46
CA HIS A 93 -2.46 10.09 5.11
C HIS A 93 -2.58 8.56 5.21
N VAL A 94 -3.66 7.99 4.67
CA VAL A 94 -3.88 6.55 4.69
C VAL A 94 -3.48 5.95 3.36
N THR A 95 -2.54 4.99 3.41
CA THR A 95 -2.17 4.14 2.29
C THR A 95 -2.83 2.78 2.44
N TRP A 96 -3.61 2.34 1.46
CA TRP A 96 -4.07 0.96 1.37
C TRP A 96 -3.13 0.17 0.46
N HIS A 97 -2.31 -0.69 1.05
CA HIS A 97 -1.38 -1.56 0.32
C HIS A 97 -2.08 -2.88 -0.03
N MET A 98 -2.17 -3.14 -1.31
CA MET A 98 -2.72 -4.36 -1.87
C MET A 98 -1.61 -5.09 -2.62
N CYS A 99 -1.16 -6.23 -2.09
CA CYS A 99 -0.17 -7.08 -2.75
C CYS A 99 -0.83 -8.34 -3.32
N TYR A 100 -0.15 -8.95 -4.28
CA TYR A 100 -0.59 -10.23 -4.86
C TYR A 100 -0.04 -11.44 -4.09
N GLY A 101 0.75 -11.20 -3.04
CA GLY A 101 1.45 -12.23 -2.27
C GLY A 101 2.86 -12.51 -2.81
N ALA A 102 3.85 -12.47 -1.92
CA ALA A 102 5.28 -12.52 -2.28
C ALA A 102 5.74 -13.84 -2.95
N THR A 103 4.93 -14.88 -2.97
CA THR A 103 5.40 -16.25 -3.25
C THR A 103 4.99 -16.84 -4.58
N THR A 104 4.09 -16.24 -5.36
CA THR A 104 3.57 -16.89 -6.59
C THR A 104 3.25 -15.90 -7.69
N GLY A 105 3.44 -16.31 -8.95
CA GLY A 105 2.85 -15.65 -10.11
C GLY A 105 1.33 -15.77 -10.02
N ASP A 106 0.68 -14.77 -9.46
CA ASP A 106 -0.75 -14.82 -9.18
C ASP A 106 -1.56 -14.40 -10.41
N PRO A 107 -2.45 -15.27 -10.93
CA PRO A 107 -3.33 -14.93 -12.03
C PRO A 107 -4.31 -13.76 -11.69
N ARG A 108 -4.47 -13.43 -10.41
CA ARG A 108 -5.31 -12.31 -9.95
C ARG A 108 -4.76 -10.91 -10.32
N ARG A 109 -3.52 -10.83 -10.80
CA ARG A 109 -2.94 -9.57 -11.31
C ARG A 109 -3.82 -8.88 -12.34
N GLU A 110 -4.38 -9.65 -13.27
CA GLU A 110 -5.23 -9.12 -14.32
C GLU A 110 -6.53 -8.49 -13.77
N LEU A 111 -6.94 -8.87 -12.56
CA LEU A 111 -8.10 -8.32 -11.88
C LEU A 111 -7.81 -6.98 -11.18
N GLY A 112 -6.54 -6.65 -10.96
CA GLY A 112 -6.14 -5.44 -10.21
C GLY A 112 -6.77 -4.17 -10.76
N GLY A 113 -6.73 -3.96 -12.07
CA GLY A 113 -7.32 -2.78 -12.70
C GLY A 113 -8.84 -2.70 -12.54
N ALA A 114 -9.55 -3.84 -12.57
CA ALA A 114 -10.99 -3.89 -12.33
C ALA A 114 -11.32 -3.56 -10.86
N CYS A 115 -10.55 -4.10 -9.92
CA CYS A 115 -10.70 -3.82 -8.49
C CYS A 115 -10.49 -2.32 -8.19
N ILE A 116 -9.42 -1.73 -8.73
CA ILE A 116 -9.14 -0.29 -8.52
C ILE A 116 -10.24 0.59 -9.11
N ARG A 117 -10.76 0.24 -10.29
CA ARG A 117 -11.89 0.95 -10.90
C ARG A 117 -13.15 0.86 -10.02
N MET A 118 -13.43 -0.32 -9.48
CA MET A 118 -14.55 -0.51 -8.56
C MET A 118 -14.43 0.34 -7.30
N LEU A 119 -13.22 0.47 -6.70
CA LEU A 119 -12.97 1.36 -5.58
C LEU A 119 -13.20 2.83 -5.96
N ALA A 120 -12.74 3.25 -7.14
CA ALA A 120 -12.88 4.62 -7.62
C ALA A 120 -14.35 4.98 -7.88
N ASP A 121 -15.09 4.09 -8.54
CA ASP A 121 -16.47 4.32 -8.99
C ASP A 121 -17.51 4.01 -7.90
N GLY A 122 -17.21 3.11 -6.98
CA GLY A 122 -18.15 2.56 -6.01
C GLY A 122 -18.41 3.41 -4.75
N GLY A 123 -17.96 4.65 -4.70
CA GLY A 123 -18.13 5.50 -3.52
C GLY A 123 -17.23 5.14 -2.33
N LEU A 124 -16.29 4.22 -2.53
CA LEU A 124 -15.34 3.75 -1.52
C LEU A 124 -14.04 4.57 -1.50
N ALA A 125 -13.96 5.62 -2.32
CA ALA A 125 -12.80 6.49 -2.41
C ALA A 125 -12.47 7.23 -1.09
N GLY A 126 -13.43 7.32 -0.15
CA GLY A 126 -13.21 7.89 1.18
C GLY A 126 -12.29 7.07 2.10
N CYS A 127 -12.04 5.79 1.78
CA CYS A 127 -11.33 4.85 2.67
C CYS A 127 -9.84 5.20 2.87
N CYS A 128 -9.17 5.72 1.84
CA CYS A 128 -7.75 6.00 1.89
C CYS A 128 -7.36 7.14 0.94
N SER A 129 -6.17 7.69 1.14
CA SER A 129 -5.60 8.71 0.27
C SER A 129 -4.80 8.10 -0.88
N GLU A 130 -4.23 6.94 -0.67
CA GLU A 130 -3.32 6.25 -1.57
C GLU A 130 -3.69 4.77 -1.67
N VAL A 131 -3.71 4.25 -2.89
CA VAL A 131 -3.70 2.81 -3.15
C VAL A 131 -2.32 2.44 -3.67
N HIS A 132 -1.71 1.44 -3.05
CA HIS A 132 -0.38 0.94 -3.39
C HIS A 132 -0.45 -0.47 -3.97
N LEU A 133 0.19 -0.67 -5.14
CA LEU A 133 0.31 -1.96 -5.81
C LEU A 133 1.77 -2.39 -5.98
N GLU A 134 1.98 -3.71 -6.09
CA GLU A 134 3.22 -4.29 -6.59
C GLU A 134 3.32 -4.02 -8.09
N THR A 135 4.40 -3.40 -8.54
CA THR A 135 4.61 -3.11 -9.97
C THR A 135 6.00 -3.49 -10.47
N ALA A 136 7.04 -3.41 -9.61
CA ALA A 136 8.41 -3.71 -10.00
C ALA A 136 8.60 -5.15 -10.43
N ARG A 137 8.05 -6.10 -9.67
CA ARG A 137 8.14 -7.54 -9.94
C ARG A 137 7.62 -7.93 -11.32
N HIS A 138 6.70 -7.16 -11.85
CA HIS A 138 6.00 -7.45 -13.10
C HIS A 138 6.38 -6.49 -14.22
N GLY A 139 7.56 -5.85 -14.12
CA GLY A 139 8.05 -4.96 -15.16
C GLY A 139 7.20 -3.71 -15.35
N MET A 140 6.57 -3.23 -14.28
CA MET A 140 5.72 -2.04 -14.25
C MET A 140 4.40 -2.17 -15.06
N ALA A 141 3.95 -3.39 -15.33
CA ALA A 141 2.75 -3.62 -16.15
C ALA A 141 1.44 -3.15 -15.47
N GLU A 142 1.43 -3.09 -14.12
CA GLU A 142 0.23 -2.71 -13.35
C GLU A 142 0.12 -1.20 -13.07
N VAL A 143 1.04 -0.39 -13.59
CA VAL A 143 1.03 1.06 -13.33
C VAL A 143 -0.26 1.71 -13.82
N GLU A 144 -0.77 1.30 -14.99
CA GLU A 144 -2.03 1.80 -15.56
C GLU A 144 -3.26 1.41 -14.73
N HIS A 145 -3.19 0.34 -13.92
CA HIS A 145 -4.30 -0.06 -13.06
C HIS A 145 -4.68 1.00 -12.04
N LEU A 146 -3.73 1.85 -11.65
CA LEU A 146 -3.94 2.92 -10.66
C LEU A 146 -4.54 4.20 -11.25
N LEU A 147 -4.66 4.32 -12.58
CA LEU A 147 -5.20 5.52 -13.23
C LEU A 147 -6.58 5.93 -12.69
N PRO A 148 -7.59 5.03 -12.65
CA PRO A 148 -8.92 5.42 -12.19
C PRO A 148 -8.94 5.97 -10.77
N TRP A 149 -8.01 5.52 -9.93
CA TRP A 149 -7.85 6.00 -8.57
C TRP A 149 -7.10 7.34 -8.51
N ALA A 150 -5.94 7.43 -9.17
CA ALA A 150 -5.07 8.60 -9.11
C ALA A 150 -5.70 9.86 -9.76
N GLU A 151 -6.62 9.69 -10.70
CA GLU A 151 -7.38 10.78 -11.31
C GLU A 151 -8.34 11.46 -10.33
N LEU A 152 -8.78 10.76 -9.28
CA LEU A 152 -9.66 11.34 -8.28
C LEU A 152 -8.97 12.48 -7.51
N PRO A 153 -9.71 13.53 -7.10
CA PRO A 153 -9.16 14.61 -6.30
C PRO A 153 -8.56 14.12 -4.96
N GLY A 154 -7.34 14.55 -4.67
CA GLY A 154 -6.66 14.21 -3.41
C GLY A 154 -6.21 12.76 -3.30
N LYS A 155 -6.20 11.98 -4.41
CA LYS A 155 -5.73 10.59 -4.43
C LYS A 155 -4.35 10.45 -5.07
N TYR A 156 -3.63 9.39 -4.68
CA TYR A 156 -2.25 9.12 -5.06
C TYR A 156 -2.09 7.67 -5.50
N ALA A 157 -1.20 7.45 -6.46
CA ALA A 157 -0.78 6.13 -6.91
C ALA A 157 0.46 5.69 -6.13
N GLY A 158 0.32 4.70 -5.27
CA GLY A 158 1.43 4.04 -4.61
C GLY A 158 2.03 2.99 -5.53
N ILE A 159 3.30 3.16 -5.89
CA ILE A 159 3.97 2.36 -6.92
C ILE A 159 5.18 1.65 -6.32
N GLY A 160 5.17 0.32 -6.37
CA GLY A 160 6.34 -0.49 -6.04
C GLY A 160 7.40 -0.36 -7.13
N VAL A 161 8.59 0.13 -6.77
CA VAL A 161 9.73 0.23 -7.70
C VAL A 161 10.92 -0.65 -7.29
N ILE A 162 10.76 -1.40 -6.22
CA ILE A 162 11.71 -2.41 -5.73
C ILE A 162 10.99 -3.75 -5.65
N ASP A 163 11.48 -4.76 -6.36
CA ASP A 163 10.96 -6.13 -6.27
C ASP A 163 11.27 -6.75 -4.91
N SER A 164 10.26 -6.94 -4.10
CA SER A 164 10.40 -7.55 -2.77
C SER A 164 10.56 -9.06 -2.81
N SER A 165 10.22 -9.73 -3.91
CA SER A 165 10.25 -11.20 -4.03
C SER A 165 11.64 -11.76 -4.33
N SER A 166 12.57 -10.91 -4.81
CA SER A 166 13.92 -11.29 -5.25
C SER A 166 14.99 -10.80 -4.28
N SER A 167 16.05 -11.60 -4.12
CA SER A 167 17.28 -11.18 -3.42
C SER A 167 18.23 -10.35 -4.30
N VAL A 168 17.93 -10.21 -5.58
CA VAL A 168 18.68 -9.33 -6.49
C VAL A 168 18.46 -7.88 -6.05
N VAL A 169 19.54 -7.15 -5.87
CA VAL A 169 19.47 -5.72 -5.48
C VAL A 169 19.44 -4.90 -6.75
N GLU A 170 18.43 -4.07 -6.88
CA GLU A 170 18.29 -3.12 -7.98
C GLU A 170 19.44 -2.12 -7.99
N THR A 171 19.84 -1.70 -9.17
CA THR A 171 20.70 -0.54 -9.37
C THR A 171 19.89 0.77 -9.20
N VAL A 172 20.58 1.89 -9.08
CA VAL A 172 19.92 3.20 -9.09
C VAL A 172 19.20 3.42 -10.42
N ASP A 173 19.83 3.03 -11.53
CA ASP A 173 19.28 3.16 -12.89
C ASP A 173 18.00 2.33 -13.07
N ASP A 174 17.92 1.13 -12.47
CA ASP A 174 16.67 0.33 -12.47
C ASP A 174 15.53 1.09 -11.81
N VAL A 175 15.81 1.72 -10.67
CA VAL A 175 14.80 2.52 -9.93
C VAL A 175 14.40 3.75 -10.71
N VAL A 176 15.36 4.49 -11.26
CA VAL A 176 15.13 5.68 -12.11
C VAL A 176 14.26 5.32 -13.31
N GLY A 177 14.62 4.25 -14.05
CA GLY A 177 13.84 3.79 -15.20
C GLY A 177 12.40 3.41 -14.84
N ARG A 178 12.19 2.75 -13.69
CA ARG A 178 10.84 2.42 -13.21
C ARG A 178 10.04 3.65 -12.79
N LEU A 179 10.69 4.65 -12.19
CA LEU A 179 10.05 5.92 -11.86
C LEU A 179 9.66 6.72 -13.10
N HIS A 180 10.53 6.79 -14.11
CA HIS A 180 10.21 7.40 -15.39
C HIS A 180 9.01 6.69 -16.04
N ARG A 181 9.00 5.35 -16.04
CA ARG A 181 7.83 4.58 -16.53
C ARG A 181 6.55 4.91 -15.78
N ALA A 182 6.61 5.10 -14.47
CA ALA A 182 5.46 5.52 -13.67
C ALA A 182 4.98 6.93 -14.05
N GLN A 183 5.93 7.84 -14.36
CA GLN A 183 5.64 9.22 -14.75
C GLN A 183 5.10 9.37 -16.19
N GLU A 184 5.32 8.38 -17.06
CA GLU A 184 4.64 8.33 -18.37
C GLU A 184 3.12 8.15 -18.21
N VAL A 185 2.67 7.54 -17.10
CA VAL A 185 1.28 7.21 -16.83
C VAL A 185 0.64 8.19 -15.85
N HIS A 186 1.38 8.58 -14.83
CA HIS A 186 0.87 9.44 -13.74
C HIS A 186 1.70 10.73 -13.64
N PRO A 187 1.07 11.88 -13.38
CA PRO A 187 1.81 13.10 -13.01
C PRO A 187 2.71 12.82 -11.79
N ALA A 188 3.95 13.32 -11.82
CA ALA A 188 4.95 13.07 -10.78
C ALA A 188 4.44 13.36 -9.35
N GLN A 189 3.63 14.41 -9.18
CA GLN A 189 3.04 14.79 -7.88
C GLN A 189 1.94 13.82 -7.40
N LYS A 190 1.53 12.88 -8.20
CA LYS A 190 0.56 11.84 -7.86
C LYS A 190 1.20 10.48 -7.54
N VAL A 191 2.50 10.35 -7.79
CA VAL A 191 3.26 9.12 -7.56
C VAL A 191 3.83 9.11 -6.14
N VAL A 192 3.62 8.01 -5.43
CA VAL A 192 4.29 7.71 -4.17
C VAL A 192 5.08 6.41 -4.36
N GLU A 193 6.38 6.53 -4.29
CA GLU A 193 7.31 5.43 -4.52
C GLU A 193 7.54 4.58 -3.26
N SER A 194 7.64 3.25 -3.44
CA SER A 194 7.89 2.31 -2.36
C SER A 194 8.52 1.00 -2.88
N THR A 195 8.71 0.03 -1.98
CA THR A 195 8.96 -1.37 -2.36
C THR A 195 7.65 -2.06 -2.69
N ASP A 196 7.66 -3.07 -3.55
CA ASP A 196 6.44 -3.84 -3.90
C ASP A 196 5.71 -4.36 -2.66
N CYS A 197 6.45 -4.87 -1.70
CA CYS A 197 5.94 -5.34 -0.41
C CYS A 197 7.03 -5.22 0.66
N GLY A 198 6.78 -5.73 1.87
CA GLY A 198 7.76 -5.75 2.95
C GLY A 198 8.99 -6.59 2.61
N LEU A 199 10.15 -6.20 3.14
CA LEU A 199 11.44 -6.86 2.90
C LEU A 199 11.88 -7.76 4.07
N SER A 200 11.01 -8.05 5.02
CA SER A 200 11.37 -8.76 6.27
C SER A 200 11.84 -10.21 6.07
N HIS A 201 11.47 -10.84 4.96
CA HIS A 201 11.89 -12.18 4.59
C HIS A 201 13.26 -12.23 3.91
N LEU A 202 13.80 -11.09 3.50
CA LEU A 202 15.13 -11.00 2.90
C LEU A 202 16.22 -10.89 3.97
N ARG A 203 17.43 -11.26 3.61
CA ARG A 203 18.60 -10.98 4.46
C ARG A 203 18.70 -9.47 4.71
N ARG A 204 19.07 -9.09 5.92
CA ARG A 204 19.17 -7.69 6.34
C ARG A 204 20.05 -6.84 5.41
N ASP A 205 21.20 -7.37 5.01
CA ASP A 205 22.13 -6.66 4.12
C ASP A 205 21.54 -6.42 2.72
N VAL A 206 20.76 -7.38 2.21
CA VAL A 206 20.04 -7.24 0.93
C VAL A 206 18.93 -6.18 1.06
N ALA A 207 18.10 -6.27 2.11
CA ALA A 207 17.04 -5.32 2.35
C ALA A 207 17.57 -3.87 2.45
N PHE A 208 18.66 -3.65 3.20
CA PHE A 208 19.29 -2.34 3.30
C PHE A 208 19.80 -1.81 1.96
N ARG A 209 20.43 -2.66 1.13
CA ARG A 209 20.90 -2.23 -0.20
C ARG A 209 19.75 -1.88 -1.12
N LYS A 210 18.65 -2.63 -1.08
CA LYS A 210 17.43 -2.33 -1.85
C LYS A 210 16.83 -0.98 -1.44
N ILE A 211 16.67 -0.72 -0.15
CA ILE A 211 16.18 0.58 0.36
C ILE A 211 17.12 1.72 -0.02
N ARG A 212 18.43 1.47 0.00
CA ARG A 212 19.42 2.46 -0.43
C ARG A 212 19.29 2.79 -1.93
N ALA A 213 19.11 1.77 -2.78
CA ALA A 213 18.88 1.98 -4.22
C ALA A 213 17.61 2.80 -4.46
N LEU A 214 16.51 2.46 -3.76
CA LEU A 214 15.27 3.24 -3.78
C LEU A 214 15.53 4.72 -3.44
N ALA A 215 16.16 4.98 -2.29
CA ALA A 215 16.40 6.34 -1.82
C ALA A 215 17.29 7.16 -2.77
N LEU A 216 18.27 6.52 -3.41
CA LEU A 216 19.16 7.18 -4.37
C LEU A 216 18.43 7.47 -5.69
N GLY A 217 17.71 6.51 -6.26
CA GLY A 217 16.95 6.70 -7.49
C GLY A 217 15.86 7.76 -7.35
N VAL A 218 15.13 7.75 -6.22
CA VAL A 218 14.13 8.80 -5.93
C VAL A 218 14.78 10.19 -5.85
N ARG A 219 15.97 10.29 -5.22
CA ARG A 219 16.70 11.56 -5.15
C ARG A 219 17.11 12.06 -6.53
N GLU A 220 17.54 11.17 -7.41
CA GLU A 220 17.95 11.51 -8.77
C GLU A 220 16.76 12.04 -9.58
N VAL A 221 15.65 11.32 -9.64
CA VAL A 221 14.44 11.77 -10.34
C VAL A 221 13.88 13.09 -9.75
N ARG A 222 13.92 13.27 -8.43
CA ARG A 222 13.51 14.55 -7.83
C ARG A 222 14.42 15.70 -8.22
N ALA A 223 15.72 15.48 -8.42
CA ALA A 223 16.64 16.50 -8.91
C ALA A 223 16.35 16.87 -10.37
N GLU A 224 16.02 15.89 -11.21
CA GLU A 224 15.61 16.14 -12.61
C GLU A 224 14.33 16.98 -12.69
N LEU A 225 13.35 16.73 -11.80
CA LEU A 225 12.09 17.48 -11.77
C LEU A 225 12.22 18.91 -11.20
N ALA A 226 13.31 19.20 -10.51
CA ALA A 226 13.55 20.50 -9.90
C ALA A 226 14.40 21.45 -10.78
N GLY A 227 15.07 20.93 -11.81
CA GLY A 227 15.94 21.68 -12.76
C GLY A 227 15.18 22.16 -13.94
#